data_e8e2a834b0b9b79515d138dc1ca39f96
#
_entry.id   e8e2a834b0b9b79515d138dc1ca39f96
#
_cell.length_a   1.000
_cell.length_b   1.000
_cell.length_c   1.000
_cell.angle_alpha   90.00
_cell.angle_beta   90.00
_cell.angle_gamma   90.00
#
_symmetry.space_group_name_H-M   'P 1'
#
loop_
_entity.id
_entity.type
_entity.pdbx_description
1 polymer ?
#
loop_
_entity_poly.entity_id
_entity_poly.type
_entity_poly.pdbx_seq_one_letter_code
_entity_poly.pdbx_strand_id
1 'polypeptide(L)'
;MPLRITTFNVLHESMRNLAASWATRRPLVAETIRSIEPDVACLQEVSVRQLEDMRLDLAEYDFIEGMASGATKLPSWAPGMVPVARWILGDFYDAGELCPILLRRGRFLATQHGTFWVSQHPEGSGTFLGGTRTPHNVNWARVQDSSGQQGCFVYNTHLGLVPWTARRTAEELIGRLDRDWNHEPQILTGDFNSTPAGPVMRALLENRKGGPPTFNDAWIEARRRSGNGRTYHWGFGLPGPRLDYILVRPLCPVLNAATSSVRTGRVFASDHAAFTVSILLDPAAAPF
;
A
#
# COMPACT_ATOMS: atom_id res chain seq x y z
N MET A 1 -22.15 -1.79 7.72
CA MET A 1 -22.01 -1.79 6.22
C MET A 1 -20.62 -2.28 5.88
N PRO A 2 -20.38 -2.93 4.71
CA PRO A 2 -19.02 -3.33 4.34
C PRO A 2 -18.12 -2.12 4.15
N LEU A 3 -16.87 -2.23 4.60
CA LEU A 3 -15.77 -1.31 4.30
C LEU A 3 -15.21 -1.67 2.92
N ARG A 4 -15.19 -0.70 1.99
CA ARG A 4 -14.49 -0.83 0.71
C ARG A 4 -13.12 -0.18 0.82
N ILE A 5 -12.08 -0.99 0.77
CA ILE A 5 -10.69 -0.53 0.86
C ILE A 5 -9.93 -0.87 -0.41
N THR A 6 -9.08 0.05 -0.85
CA THR A 6 -8.26 -0.08 -2.06
C THR A 6 -6.79 0.20 -1.71
N THR A 7 -5.87 -0.59 -2.27
CA THR A 7 -4.46 -0.24 -2.37
C THR A 7 -4.09 0.03 -3.82
N PHE A 8 -3.27 1.06 -4.06
CA PHE A 8 -2.90 1.48 -5.40
C PHE A 8 -1.53 2.19 -5.42
N ASN A 9 -0.51 1.54 -5.96
CA ASN A 9 0.73 2.19 -6.31
C ASN A 9 0.48 3.09 -7.53
N VAL A 10 0.62 4.41 -7.39
CA VAL A 10 0.28 5.40 -8.43
C VAL A 10 1.45 5.73 -9.36
N LEU A 11 2.60 5.12 -9.14
CA LEU A 11 3.86 5.37 -9.83
C LEU A 11 4.36 6.81 -9.66
N HIS A 12 5.51 6.96 -9.04
CA HIS A 12 6.14 8.24 -8.76
C HIS A 12 6.37 9.08 -10.04
N GLU A 13 6.17 10.39 -9.96
CA GLU A 13 6.27 11.28 -11.13
C GLU A 13 7.66 11.34 -11.77
N SER A 14 8.70 11.01 -11.04
CA SER A 14 10.08 11.00 -11.56
C SER A 14 10.37 9.84 -12.52
N MET A 15 9.51 8.82 -12.58
CA MET A 15 9.65 7.63 -13.43
C MET A 15 9.29 7.90 -14.90
N ARG A 16 9.66 9.08 -15.42
CA ARG A 16 9.27 9.58 -16.76
C ARG A 16 9.72 8.70 -17.92
N ASN A 17 10.84 7.98 -17.75
CA ASN A 17 11.39 7.14 -18.81
C ASN A 17 10.71 5.76 -18.91
N LEU A 18 9.90 5.39 -17.93
CA LEU A 18 9.20 4.11 -17.87
C LEU A 18 7.70 4.23 -18.13
N ALA A 19 7.14 5.44 -18.04
CA ALA A 19 5.70 5.68 -18.21
C ALA A 19 5.43 7.07 -18.79
N ALA A 20 4.16 7.33 -19.12
CA ALA A 20 3.69 8.68 -19.45
C ALA A 20 3.90 9.64 -18.27
N SER A 21 4.05 10.93 -18.57
CA SER A 21 4.24 11.97 -17.55
C SER A 21 3.11 11.98 -16.51
N TRP A 22 3.40 12.47 -15.32
CA TRP A 22 2.36 12.65 -14.29
C TRP A 22 1.18 13.48 -14.79
N ALA A 23 1.43 14.58 -15.50
CA ALA A 23 0.38 15.42 -16.06
C ALA A 23 -0.59 14.65 -16.96
N THR A 24 -0.10 13.64 -17.69
CA THR A 24 -0.93 12.77 -18.52
C THR A 24 -1.66 11.70 -17.70
N ARG A 25 -1.03 11.17 -16.64
CA ARG A 25 -1.59 10.10 -15.83
C ARG A 25 -2.51 10.58 -14.71
N ARG A 26 -2.33 11.82 -14.23
CA ARG A 26 -3.10 12.43 -13.14
C ARG A 26 -4.62 12.25 -13.29
N PRO A 27 -5.26 12.60 -14.43
CA PRO A 27 -6.71 12.41 -14.59
C PRO A 27 -7.12 10.94 -14.52
N LEU A 28 -6.27 10.00 -15.00
CA LEU A 28 -6.54 8.57 -14.97
C LEU A 28 -6.44 7.99 -13.56
N VAL A 29 -5.49 8.49 -12.75
CA VAL A 29 -5.38 8.13 -11.32
C VAL A 29 -6.63 8.57 -10.56
N ALA A 30 -7.06 9.82 -10.75
CA ALA A 30 -8.29 10.34 -10.13
C ALA A 30 -9.53 9.55 -10.58
N GLU A 31 -9.64 9.24 -11.88
CA GLU A 31 -10.73 8.44 -12.44
C GLU A 31 -10.72 7.01 -11.87
N THR A 32 -9.53 6.39 -11.70
CA THR A 32 -9.41 5.08 -11.08
C THR A 32 -10.03 5.08 -9.69
N ILE A 33 -9.64 6.03 -8.84
CA ILE A 33 -10.14 6.13 -7.46
C ILE A 33 -11.65 6.43 -7.46
N ARG A 34 -12.12 7.37 -8.27
CA ARG A 34 -13.54 7.72 -8.35
C ARG A 34 -14.41 6.56 -8.86
N SER A 35 -13.95 5.81 -9.87
CA SER A 35 -14.72 4.67 -10.41
C SER A 35 -14.86 3.52 -9.43
N ILE A 36 -13.89 3.35 -8.51
CA ILE A 36 -13.92 2.36 -7.47
C ILE A 36 -14.77 2.82 -6.28
N GLU A 37 -14.78 4.14 -6.01
CA GLU A 37 -15.44 4.75 -4.85
C GLU A 37 -15.06 4.09 -3.52
N PRO A 38 -13.75 3.95 -3.18
CA PRO A 38 -13.35 3.34 -1.93
C PRO A 38 -13.75 4.20 -0.73
N ASP A 39 -14.08 3.56 0.40
CA ASP A 39 -14.21 4.24 1.68
C ASP A 39 -12.83 4.64 2.21
N VAL A 40 -11.83 3.78 1.94
CA VAL A 40 -10.42 4.00 2.28
C VAL A 40 -9.55 3.68 1.06
N ALA A 41 -8.70 4.60 0.63
CA ALA A 41 -7.68 4.35 -0.39
C ALA A 41 -6.28 4.52 0.19
N CYS A 42 -5.45 3.49 0.04
CA CYS A 42 -4.06 3.43 0.47
C CYS A 42 -3.17 3.54 -0.77
N LEU A 43 -2.42 4.63 -0.90
CA LEU A 43 -1.62 4.89 -2.09
C LEU A 43 -0.13 4.72 -1.79
N GLN A 44 0.67 4.34 -2.79
CA GLN A 44 2.12 4.21 -2.70
C GLN A 44 2.78 5.00 -3.84
N GLU A 45 4.07 5.28 -3.69
CA GLU A 45 4.88 6.07 -4.63
C GLU A 45 4.34 7.47 -4.89
N VAL A 46 3.78 8.12 -3.88
CA VAL A 46 3.23 9.47 -4.02
C VAL A 46 4.31 10.51 -3.72
N SER A 47 4.64 11.39 -4.69
CA SER A 47 5.46 12.57 -4.42
C SER A 47 4.62 13.66 -3.72
N VAL A 48 5.29 14.63 -3.09
CA VAL A 48 4.62 15.80 -2.48
C VAL A 48 3.76 16.52 -3.51
N ARG A 49 4.27 16.73 -4.73
CA ARG A 49 3.52 17.36 -5.81
C ARG A 49 2.31 16.53 -6.26
N GLN A 50 2.46 15.21 -6.40
CA GLN A 50 1.34 14.33 -6.72
C GLN A 50 0.26 14.39 -5.64
N LEU A 51 0.66 14.47 -4.36
CA LEU A 51 -0.27 14.60 -3.25
C LEU A 51 -1.08 15.92 -3.33
N GLU A 52 -0.41 17.05 -3.60
CA GLU A 52 -1.07 18.36 -3.77
C GLU A 52 -2.07 18.34 -4.94
N ASP A 53 -1.65 17.78 -6.08
CA ASP A 53 -2.51 17.63 -7.25
C ASP A 53 -3.74 16.73 -6.95
N MET A 54 -3.54 15.62 -6.27
CA MET A 54 -4.64 14.71 -5.89
C MET A 54 -5.60 15.32 -4.86
N ARG A 55 -5.16 16.21 -3.98
CA ARG A 55 -6.06 16.95 -3.08
C ARG A 55 -7.04 17.84 -3.84
N LEU A 56 -6.59 18.42 -4.96
CA LEU A 56 -7.46 19.22 -5.83
C LEU A 56 -8.46 18.32 -6.59
N ASP A 57 -7.99 17.16 -7.05
CA ASP A 57 -8.81 16.27 -7.88
C ASP A 57 -9.76 15.39 -7.05
N LEU A 58 -9.45 15.07 -5.80
CA LEU A 58 -10.18 14.14 -4.94
C LEU A 58 -10.67 14.86 -3.66
N ALA A 59 -11.33 16.02 -3.84
CA ALA A 59 -11.82 16.85 -2.74
C ALA A 59 -12.84 16.13 -1.85
N GLU A 60 -13.42 15.04 -2.31
CA GLU A 60 -14.33 14.16 -1.57
C GLU A 60 -13.63 13.26 -0.54
N TYR A 61 -12.28 13.30 -0.46
CA TYR A 61 -11.49 12.56 0.51
C TYR A 61 -10.75 13.47 1.48
N ASP A 62 -10.56 13.00 2.71
CA ASP A 62 -9.60 13.52 3.67
C ASP A 62 -8.29 12.74 3.53
N PHE A 63 -7.15 13.43 3.63
CA PHE A 63 -5.83 12.87 3.38
C PHE A 63 -5.02 12.77 4.68
N ILE A 64 -4.57 11.57 5.02
CA ILE A 64 -3.58 11.30 6.05
C ILE A 64 -2.26 11.04 5.33
N GLU A 65 -1.40 12.06 5.27
CA GLU A 65 -0.21 12.07 4.42
C GLU A 65 0.86 11.09 4.86
N GLY A 66 1.06 10.96 6.17
CA GLY A 66 2.21 10.28 6.74
C GLY A 66 3.51 11.07 6.60
N MET A 67 4.61 10.41 6.86
CA MET A 67 5.95 10.97 6.66
C MET A 67 6.56 10.38 5.39
N ALA A 68 7.28 11.20 4.64
CA ALA A 68 8.01 10.72 3.47
C ALA A 68 9.10 9.72 3.90
N SER A 69 9.23 8.61 3.17
CA SER A 69 10.43 7.78 3.27
C SER A 69 11.62 8.65 2.89
N GLY A 70 12.65 8.72 3.74
CA GLY A 70 13.79 9.60 3.50
C GLY A 70 14.46 9.32 2.16
N ALA A 71 15.01 10.38 1.54
CA ALA A 71 15.80 10.27 0.32
C ALA A 71 16.94 9.26 0.49
N THR A 72 17.05 8.34 -0.43
CA THR A 72 18.14 7.36 -0.45
C THR A 72 19.39 8.04 -0.98
N LYS A 73 20.34 8.35 -0.12
CA LYS A 73 21.69 8.72 -0.60
C LYS A 73 22.30 7.46 -1.23
N LEU A 74 22.55 7.51 -2.54
CA LEU A 74 23.32 6.46 -3.20
C LEU A 74 24.67 6.31 -2.46
N PRO A 75 25.13 5.08 -2.18
CA PRO A 75 26.38 4.88 -1.49
C PRO A 75 27.53 5.55 -2.27
N SER A 76 28.45 6.19 -1.55
CA SER A 76 29.61 6.87 -2.13
C SER A 76 30.52 6.00 -3.00
N TRP A 77 30.39 4.66 -2.87
CA TRP A 77 31.15 3.68 -3.67
C TRP A 77 30.48 3.31 -5.01
N ALA A 78 29.29 3.84 -5.33
CA ALA A 78 28.57 3.54 -6.57
C ALA A 78 28.59 4.70 -7.61
N PRO A 79 29.70 5.46 -7.79
CA PRO A 79 29.71 6.62 -8.68
C PRO A 79 29.43 6.27 -10.14
N GLY A 80 29.80 5.06 -10.60
CA GLY A 80 29.58 4.63 -11.98
C GLY A 80 28.15 4.20 -12.32
N MET A 81 27.34 3.83 -11.30
CA MET A 81 25.93 3.44 -11.48
C MET A 81 24.97 4.62 -11.34
N VAL A 82 25.43 5.73 -10.75
CA VAL A 82 24.61 6.91 -10.48
C VAL A 82 23.97 7.51 -11.74
N PRO A 83 24.67 7.69 -12.88
CA PRO A 83 24.06 8.26 -14.07
C PRO A 83 22.95 7.37 -14.65
N VAL A 84 23.16 6.05 -14.71
CA VAL A 84 22.19 5.08 -15.23
C VAL A 84 21.00 4.95 -14.29
N ALA A 85 21.24 4.84 -12.99
CA ALA A 85 20.19 4.79 -11.98
C ALA A 85 19.35 6.09 -11.98
N ARG A 86 19.97 7.27 -12.05
CA ARG A 86 19.27 8.55 -12.18
C ARG A 86 18.51 8.67 -13.50
N TRP A 87 19.07 8.16 -14.59
CA TRP A 87 18.38 8.18 -15.87
C TRP A 87 17.11 7.31 -15.86
N ILE A 88 17.14 6.15 -15.18
CA ILE A 88 16.01 5.23 -15.06
C ILE A 88 15.01 5.71 -14.01
N LEU A 89 15.49 6.10 -12.84
CA LEU A 89 14.68 6.33 -11.63
C LEU A 89 14.44 7.82 -11.34
N GLY A 90 15.08 8.71 -12.12
CA GLY A 90 14.93 10.17 -11.97
C GLY A 90 15.27 10.64 -10.55
N ASP A 91 14.50 11.60 -10.06
CA ASP A 91 14.68 12.21 -8.73
C ASP A 91 14.05 11.39 -7.59
N PHE A 92 13.57 10.17 -7.87
CA PHE A 92 12.95 9.28 -6.89
C PHE A 92 13.84 9.06 -5.65
N TYR A 93 15.16 8.94 -5.87
CA TYR A 93 16.11 8.76 -4.77
C TYR A 93 16.31 10.01 -3.90
N ASP A 94 16.07 11.19 -4.45
CA ASP A 94 16.35 12.46 -3.76
C ASP A 94 15.12 13.03 -3.03
N ALA A 95 13.90 12.72 -3.48
CA ALA A 95 12.68 13.31 -2.98
C ALA A 95 11.95 12.46 -1.93
N GLY A 96 12.23 11.15 -1.86
CA GLY A 96 11.44 10.21 -1.05
C GLY A 96 10.02 10.04 -1.59
N GLU A 97 9.26 9.14 -0.98
CA GLU A 97 7.87 8.88 -1.32
C GLU A 97 6.97 8.92 -0.11
N LEU A 98 5.71 9.21 -0.33
CA LEU A 98 4.64 9.16 0.65
C LEU A 98 3.78 7.91 0.40
N CYS A 99 3.22 7.37 1.49
CA CYS A 99 2.21 6.31 1.47
C CYS A 99 0.91 6.83 2.11
N PRO A 100 0.20 7.81 1.51
CA PRO A 100 -0.97 8.41 2.13
C PRO A 100 -2.14 7.44 2.23
N ILE A 101 -3.01 7.72 3.23
CA ILE A 101 -4.30 7.06 3.40
C ILE A 101 -5.38 8.11 3.16
N LEU A 102 -6.28 7.85 2.23
CA LEU A 102 -7.41 8.69 1.89
C LEU A 102 -8.68 8.13 2.51
N LEU A 103 -9.47 8.95 3.19
CA LEU A 103 -10.73 8.58 3.79
C LEU A 103 -11.88 9.32 3.11
N ARG A 104 -12.88 8.60 2.60
CA ARG A 104 -14.07 9.19 1.99
C ARG A 104 -14.86 9.96 3.04
N ARG A 105 -15.05 11.26 2.82
CA ARG A 105 -15.76 12.16 3.73
C ARG A 105 -17.17 11.66 4.04
N GLY A 106 -17.55 11.77 5.31
CA GLY A 106 -18.88 11.36 5.79
C GLY A 106 -19.09 9.85 5.91
N ARG A 107 -18.10 9.02 5.55
CA ARG A 107 -18.19 7.56 5.67
C ARG A 107 -17.36 7.02 6.83
N PHE A 108 -16.09 7.41 6.89
CA PHE A 108 -15.15 7.03 7.92
C PHE A 108 -14.36 8.24 8.40
N LEU A 109 -13.95 8.21 9.65
CA LEU A 109 -13.12 9.21 10.29
C LEU A 109 -11.86 8.56 10.86
N ALA A 110 -10.73 9.23 10.78
CA ALA A 110 -9.54 8.85 11.53
C ALA A 110 -9.65 9.36 12.96
N THR A 111 -9.63 8.47 13.93
CA THR A 111 -9.59 8.80 15.35
C THR A 111 -8.18 8.91 15.89
N GLN A 112 -7.25 8.20 15.27
CA GLN A 112 -5.82 8.21 15.54
C GLN A 112 -5.08 7.97 14.23
N HIS A 113 -3.89 8.50 14.07
CA HIS A 113 -3.03 8.21 12.94
C HIS A 113 -1.56 8.50 13.28
N GLY A 114 -0.67 7.99 12.47
CA GLY A 114 0.76 8.22 12.62
C GLY A 114 1.58 7.48 11.58
N THR A 115 2.90 7.57 11.74
CA THR A 115 3.87 6.86 10.89
C THR A 115 4.91 6.21 11.78
N PHE A 116 5.34 5.00 11.45
CA PHE A 116 6.51 4.36 12.03
C PHE A 116 7.40 3.76 10.96
N TRP A 117 8.67 3.50 11.30
CA TRP A 117 9.64 2.92 10.39
C TRP A 117 9.85 1.43 10.67
N VAL A 118 10.02 0.66 9.60
CA VAL A 118 10.35 -0.77 9.72
C VAL A 118 11.84 -0.89 10.02
N SER A 119 12.17 -0.71 11.29
CA SER A 119 13.53 -0.69 11.82
C SER A 119 13.55 -1.05 13.31
N GLN A 120 14.76 -1.22 13.87
CA GLN A 120 14.92 -1.40 15.32
C GLN A 120 14.57 -0.13 16.12
N HIS A 121 14.49 1.03 15.46
CA HIS A 121 14.10 2.33 16.03
C HIS A 121 12.90 2.88 15.28
N PRO A 122 11.70 2.28 15.43
CA PRO A 122 10.54 2.57 14.61
C PRO A 122 10.03 4.01 14.74
N GLU A 123 10.33 4.69 15.83
CA GLU A 123 9.97 6.11 16.04
C GLU A 123 11.02 7.09 15.46
N GLY A 124 12.17 6.58 15.03
CA GLY A 124 13.24 7.39 14.45
C GLY A 124 12.99 7.65 12.97
N SER A 125 12.72 8.90 12.60
CA SER A 125 12.50 9.28 11.21
C SER A 125 13.68 8.90 10.31
N GLY A 126 13.39 8.26 9.16
CA GLY A 126 14.39 7.84 8.20
C GLY A 126 15.29 6.69 8.66
N THR A 127 14.97 6.02 9.78
CA THR A 127 15.71 4.83 10.21
C THR A 127 15.37 3.63 9.33
N PHE A 128 16.33 2.74 9.17
CA PHE A 128 16.17 1.54 8.34
C PHE A 128 16.76 0.31 9.01
N LEU A 129 16.25 -0.84 8.60
CA LEU A 129 16.75 -2.13 9.07
C LEU A 129 18.14 -2.38 8.47
N GLY A 130 19.11 -2.80 9.29
CA GLY A 130 20.45 -3.13 8.81
C GLY A 130 20.43 -4.11 7.65
N GLY A 131 21.08 -3.76 6.52
CA GLY A 131 21.05 -4.51 5.28
C GLY A 131 20.01 -4.05 4.25
N THR A 132 19.04 -3.20 4.61
CA THR A 132 18.21 -2.47 3.64
C THR A 132 18.96 -1.22 3.17
N ARG A 133 18.64 -0.74 1.97
CA ARG A 133 19.24 0.49 1.43
C ARG A 133 18.36 1.72 1.58
N THR A 134 17.07 1.49 1.85
CA THR A 134 16.05 2.52 1.94
C THR A 134 15.28 2.38 3.24
N PRO A 135 14.92 3.47 3.89
CA PRO A 135 13.92 3.43 4.95
C PRO A 135 12.57 2.98 4.40
N HIS A 136 11.90 2.08 5.10
CA HIS A 136 10.52 1.71 4.80
C HIS A 136 9.65 2.19 5.95
N ASN A 137 8.67 3.00 5.63
CA ASN A 137 7.69 3.46 6.60
C ASN A 137 6.36 2.74 6.45
N VAL A 138 5.58 2.82 7.51
CA VAL A 138 4.20 2.41 7.54
C VAL A 138 3.40 3.61 8.02
N ASN A 139 2.57 4.14 7.16
CA ASN A 139 1.56 5.12 7.54
C ASN A 139 0.33 4.37 8.04
N TRP A 140 -0.27 4.80 9.14
CA TRP A 140 -1.41 4.10 9.72
C TRP A 140 -2.48 5.05 10.22
N ALA A 141 -3.71 4.56 10.26
CA ALA A 141 -4.84 5.22 10.87
C ALA A 141 -5.74 4.22 11.58
N ARG A 142 -6.25 4.58 12.75
CA ARG A 142 -7.44 3.94 13.31
C ARG A 142 -8.65 4.63 12.71
N VAL A 143 -9.36 3.92 11.87
CA VAL A 143 -10.56 4.42 11.19
C VAL A 143 -11.81 3.89 11.87
N GLN A 144 -12.82 4.73 11.94
CA GLN A 144 -14.11 4.41 12.55
C GLN A 144 -15.22 4.88 11.62
N ASP A 145 -16.29 4.08 11.49
CA ASP A 145 -17.45 4.50 10.71
C ASP A 145 -18.17 5.68 11.37
N SER A 146 -18.96 6.41 10.60
CA SER A 146 -19.67 7.60 11.08
C SER A 146 -20.68 7.32 12.23
N SER A 147 -21.08 6.05 12.44
CA SER A 147 -21.92 5.66 13.58
C SER A 147 -21.12 5.42 14.87
N GLY A 148 -19.80 5.31 14.79
CA GLY A 148 -18.92 5.00 15.90
C GLY A 148 -18.96 3.53 16.36
N GLN A 149 -19.68 2.67 15.65
CA GLN A 149 -19.91 1.27 16.06
C GLN A 149 -18.85 0.31 15.53
N GLN A 150 -18.24 0.62 14.38
CA GLN A 150 -17.25 -0.24 13.75
C GLN A 150 -15.96 0.52 13.52
N GLY A 151 -14.83 -0.09 13.89
CA GLY A 151 -13.50 0.48 13.68
C GLY A 151 -12.49 -0.59 13.36
N CYS A 152 -11.38 -0.15 12.75
CA CYS A 152 -10.23 -0.98 12.46
C CYS A 152 -8.97 -0.13 12.35
N PHE A 153 -7.82 -0.76 12.45
CA PHE A 153 -6.55 -0.16 12.08
C PHE A 153 -6.25 -0.45 10.62
N VAL A 154 -5.91 0.58 9.87
CA VAL A 154 -5.43 0.50 8.49
C VAL A 154 -3.97 0.90 8.48
N TYR A 155 -3.13 0.04 7.90
CA TYR A 155 -1.69 0.25 7.72
C TYR A 155 -1.38 0.26 6.24
N ASN A 156 -0.64 1.24 5.78
CA ASN A 156 -0.21 1.40 4.39
C ASN A 156 1.30 1.47 4.30
N THR A 157 1.91 0.65 3.45
CA THR A 157 3.37 0.57 3.29
C THR A 157 3.78 0.32 1.85
N HIS A 158 5.01 0.69 1.53
CA HIS A 158 5.70 0.25 0.31
C HIS A 158 7.04 -0.37 0.72
N LEU A 159 7.17 -1.69 0.54
CA LEU A 159 8.38 -2.41 0.93
C LEU A 159 9.35 -2.54 -0.25
N GLY A 160 10.63 -2.44 0.03
CA GLY A 160 11.67 -2.49 -1.00
C GLY A 160 11.98 -3.88 -1.54
N LEU A 161 12.63 -3.91 -2.68
CA LEU A 161 12.98 -5.09 -3.48
C LEU A 161 14.20 -5.91 -2.96
N VAL A 162 14.67 -5.70 -1.72
CA VAL A 162 15.93 -6.34 -1.26
C VAL A 162 15.67 -7.77 -0.75
N PRO A 163 15.93 -8.83 -1.55
CA PRO A 163 15.50 -10.19 -1.22
C PRO A 163 16.08 -10.76 0.08
N TRP A 164 17.35 -10.43 0.41
CA TRP A 164 18.01 -10.97 1.60
C TRP A 164 17.56 -10.34 2.93
N THR A 165 16.89 -9.19 2.90
CA THR A 165 16.29 -8.57 4.09
C THR A 165 14.78 -8.77 4.17
N ALA A 166 14.16 -9.26 3.11
CA ALA A 166 12.72 -9.31 2.95
C ALA A 166 12.00 -10.03 4.11
N ARG A 167 12.49 -11.19 4.53
CA ARG A 167 11.92 -11.93 5.66
C ARG A 167 12.06 -11.15 6.96
N ARG A 168 13.23 -10.60 7.23
CA ARG A 168 13.50 -9.80 8.44
C ARG A 168 12.64 -8.54 8.47
N THR A 169 12.45 -7.87 7.33
CA THR A 169 11.55 -6.72 7.20
C THR A 169 10.11 -7.09 7.58
N ALA A 170 9.62 -8.24 7.11
CA ALA A 170 8.30 -8.74 7.47
C ALA A 170 8.20 -9.08 8.97
N GLU A 171 9.22 -9.71 9.55
CA GLU A 171 9.26 -10.08 10.98
C GLU A 171 9.26 -8.84 11.89
N GLU A 172 10.01 -7.79 11.55
CA GLU A 172 10.00 -6.51 12.29
C GLU A 172 8.64 -5.81 12.18
N LEU A 173 8.05 -5.78 10.98
CA LEU A 173 6.71 -5.25 10.77
C LEU A 173 5.68 -5.99 11.62
N ILE A 174 5.66 -7.31 11.58
CA ILE A 174 4.77 -8.15 12.38
C ILE A 174 4.96 -7.87 13.87
N GLY A 175 6.22 -7.84 14.34
CA GLY A 175 6.54 -7.59 15.74
C GLY A 175 6.03 -6.23 16.24
N ARG A 176 6.04 -5.19 15.37
CA ARG A 176 5.45 -3.88 15.69
C ARG A 176 3.94 -3.95 15.77
N LEU A 177 3.30 -4.54 14.76
CA LEU A 177 1.85 -4.66 14.70
C LEU A 177 1.28 -5.50 15.86
N ASP A 178 2.03 -6.49 16.35
CA ASP A 178 1.62 -7.31 17.49
C ASP A 178 1.69 -6.57 18.83
N ARG A 179 2.72 -5.77 19.03
CA ARG A 179 2.88 -5.00 20.28
C ARG A 179 1.72 -4.03 20.51
N ASP A 180 1.22 -3.46 19.43
CA ASP A 180 0.19 -2.42 19.48
C ASP A 180 -1.23 -2.99 19.29
N TRP A 181 -1.36 -4.33 19.15
CA TRP A 181 -2.66 -4.93 18.85
C TRP A 181 -3.56 -5.05 20.09
N ASN A 182 -4.66 -4.34 20.04
CA ASN A 182 -5.71 -4.31 21.06
C ASN A 182 -6.95 -5.20 20.70
N HIS A 183 -6.78 -6.19 19.81
CA HIS A 183 -7.83 -7.07 19.28
C HIS A 183 -8.81 -6.42 18.29
N GLU A 184 -8.71 -5.13 18.01
CA GLU A 184 -9.45 -4.54 16.88
C GLU A 184 -8.95 -5.12 15.55
N PRO A 185 -9.82 -5.20 14.52
CA PRO A 185 -9.37 -5.61 13.19
C PRO A 185 -8.22 -4.76 12.68
N GLN A 186 -7.23 -5.42 12.11
CA GLN A 186 -6.10 -4.77 11.44
C GLN A 186 -6.12 -5.13 9.96
N ILE A 187 -5.98 -4.13 9.12
CA ILE A 187 -5.90 -4.25 7.66
C ILE A 187 -4.54 -3.70 7.23
N LEU A 188 -3.66 -4.57 6.81
CA LEU A 188 -2.33 -4.21 6.30
C LEU A 188 -2.37 -4.19 4.77
N THR A 189 -2.08 -3.04 4.18
CA THR A 189 -2.16 -2.80 2.74
C THR A 189 -0.84 -2.30 2.18
N GLY A 190 -0.65 -2.43 0.88
CA GLY A 190 0.45 -1.79 0.20
C GLY A 190 1.03 -2.59 -0.96
N ASP A 191 2.10 -2.04 -1.51
CA ASP A 191 3.00 -2.73 -2.41
C ASP A 191 4.12 -3.41 -1.59
N PHE A 192 4.07 -4.74 -1.54
CA PHE A 192 5.06 -5.52 -0.78
C PHE A 192 6.26 -5.92 -1.62
N ASN A 193 6.27 -5.58 -2.92
CA ASN A 193 7.32 -5.99 -3.86
C ASN A 193 7.67 -7.49 -3.76
N SER A 194 6.70 -8.31 -3.41
CA SER A 194 6.84 -9.74 -3.15
C SER A 194 5.70 -10.52 -3.79
N THR A 195 6.02 -11.56 -4.52
CA THR A 195 5.00 -12.47 -5.06
C THR A 195 4.35 -13.29 -3.94
N PRO A 196 3.20 -13.96 -4.17
CA PRO A 196 2.56 -14.80 -3.15
C PRO A 196 3.46 -15.88 -2.55
N ALA A 197 4.41 -16.40 -3.32
CA ALA A 197 5.42 -17.36 -2.84
C ALA A 197 6.70 -16.69 -2.34
N GLY A 198 6.77 -15.37 -2.35
CA GLY A 198 7.95 -14.60 -1.93
C GLY A 198 8.14 -14.59 -0.41
N PRO A 199 9.36 -14.27 0.08
CA PRO A 199 9.71 -14.39 1.48
C PRO A 199 8.91 -13.47 2.41
N VAL A 200 8.54 -12.26 1.96
CA VAL A 200 7.70 -11.33 2.73
C VAL A 200 6.32 -11.94 2.94
N MET A 201 5.66 -12.37 1.86
CA MET A 201 4.30 -12.89 1.94
C MET A 201 4.22 -14.19 2.72
N ARG A 202 5.23 -15.08 2.56
CA ARG A 202 5.31 -16.28 3.41
C ARG A 202 5.38 -15.92 4.89
N ALA A 203 6.21 -14.98 5.30
CA ALA A 203 6.32 -14.58 6.70
C ALA A 203 5.01 -13.98 7.25
N LEU A 204 4.30 -13.17 6.45
CA LEU A 204 3.03 -12.54 6.83
C LEU A 204 1.86 -13.53 6.90
N LEU A 205 1.87 -14.58 6.07
CA LEU A 205 0.78 -15.54 5.94
C LEU A 205 1.06 -16.89 6.64
N GLU A 206 2.28 -17.11 7.17
CA GLU A 206 2.62 -18.34 7.89
C GLU A 206 1.86 -18.43 9.24
N ASN A 207 1.47 -19.66 9.59
CA ASN A 207 0.91 -19.96 10.90
C ASN A 207 2.02 -19.90 11.96
N ARG A 208 1.79 -19.19 13.03
CA ARG A 208 2.73 -19.15 14.16
C ARG A 208 2.57 -20.41 15.02
N LYS A 209 3.61 -21.27 15.06
CA LYS A 209 3.71 -22.43 15.98
C LYS A 209 2.39 -23.21 16.14
N GLY A 210 1.71 -23.52 15.02
CA GLY A 210 0.45 -24.27 15.04
C GLY A 210 -0.82 -23.46 15.37
N GLY A 211 -0.72 -22.14 15.47
CA GLY A 211 -1.82 -21.21 15.59
C GLY A 211 -2.37 -20.74 14.23
N PRO A 212 -3.32 -19.80 14.23
CA PRO A 212 -3.82 -19.18 13.00
C PRO A 212 -2.72 -18.40 12.27
N PRO A 213 -2.87 -18.11 10.95
CA PRO A 213 -1.93 -17.26 10.22
C PRO A 213 -1.84 -15.88 10.86
N THR A 214 -0.68 -15.23 10.73
CA THR A 214 -0.48 -13.87 11.24
C THR A 214 -1.47 -12.90 10.58
N PHE A 215 -1.63 -13.04 9.25
CA PHE A 215 -2.64 -12.34 8.44
C PHE A 215 -3.28 -13.30 7.44
N ASN A 216 -4.47 -12.93 6.96
CA ASN A 216 -5.19 -13.61 5.91
C ASN A 216 -5.17 -12.74 4.64
N ASP A 217 -4.93 -13.34 3.49
CA ASP A 217 -4.90 -12.67 2.19
C ASP A 217 -6.35 -12.44 1.70
N ALA A 218 -6.78 -11.19 1.66
CA ALA A 218 -8.16 -10.86 1.29
C ALA A 218 -8.52 -11.27 -0.15
N TRP A 219 -7.55 -11.41 -1.07
CA TRP A 219 -7.83 -11.99 -2.38
C TRP A 219 -8.22 -13.47 -2.29
N ILE A 220 -7.53 -14.23 -1.45
CA ILE A 220 -7.79 -15.66 -1.27
C ILE A 220 -9.12 -15.88 -0.54
N GLU A 221 -9.40 -15.07 0.47
CA GLU A 221 -10.60 -15.17 1.32
C GLU A 221 -11.87 -14.63 0.66
N ALA A 222 -11.76 -13.91 -0.46
CA ALA A 222 -12.90 -13.27 -1.10
C ALA A 222 -13.90 -14.30 -1.65
N ARG A 223 -15.17 -14.10 -1.32
CA ARG A 223 -16.29 -14.91 -1.85
C ARG A 223 -16.46 -14.75 -3.36
N ARG A 224 -16.23 -13.53 -3.87
CA ARG A 224 -16.30 -13.21 -5.30
C ARG A 224 -15.04 -12.47 -5.71
N ARG A 225 -14.48 -12.81 -6.86
CA ARG A 225 -13.30 -12.18 -7.42
C ARG A 225 -13.59 -11.67 -8.82
N SER A 226 -13.07 -10.48 -9.12
CA SER A 226 -13.11 -9.88 -10.45
C SER A 226 -11.70 -9.49 -10.90
N GLY A 227 -11.37 -9.75 -12.16
CA GLY A 227 -10.00 -9.63 -12.66
C GLY A 227 -9.19 -10.91 -12.42
N ASN A 228 -7.87 -10.84 -12.61
CA ASN A 228 -6.97 -11.98 -12.54
C ASN A 228 -6.10 -12.01 -11.26
N GLY A 229 -6.29 -11.03 -10.35
CA GLY A 229 -5.51 -10.87 -9.12
C GLY A 229 -4.08 -10.39 -9.32
N ARG A 230 -3.65 -10.13 -10.56
CA ARG A 230 -2.33 -9.56 -10.85
C ARG A 230 -2.41 -8.05 -10.72
N THR A 231 -1.40 -7.44 -10.10
CA THR A 231 -1.42 -5.99 -9.84
C THR A 231 -0.34 -5.25 -10.60
N TYR A 232 0.76 -5.89 -10.96
CA TYR A 232 1.82 -5.26 -11.75
C TYR A 232 1.70 -5.62 -13.24
N HIS A 233 1.85 -4.64 -14.14
CA HIS A 233 1.68 -4.83 -15.58
C HIS A 233 2.69 -4.06 -16.45
N TRP A 234 3.82 -3.65 -15.85
CA TRP A 234 4.95 -3.01 -16.55
C TRP A 234 4.59 -1.69 -17.26
N GLY A 235 3.49 -1.06 -16.95
CA GLY A 235 2.99 0.13 -17.67
C GLY A 235 2.48 -0.15 -19.10
N PHE A 236 2.56 -1.39 -19.57
CA PHE A 236 2.16 -1.78 -20.94
C PHE A 236 0.95 -2.70 -20.98
N GLY A 237 0.36 -3.01 -19.84
CA GLY A 237 -0.77 -3.95 -19.74
C GLY A 237 -0.36 -5.42 -19.91
N LEU A 238 0.92 -5.75 -19.87
CA LEU A 238 1.41 -7.12 -19.92
C LEU A 238 1.17 -7.82 -18.57
N PRO A 239 0.76 -9.10 -18.56
CA PRO A 239 0.54 -9.81 -17.32
C PRO A 239 1.82 -9.94 -16.50
N GLY A 240 1.88 -9.24 -15.36
CA GLY A 240 2.95 -9.31 -14.37
C GLY A 240 2.53 -10.09 -13.11
N PRO A 241 3.33 -10.07 -12.06
CA PRO A 241 3.01 -10.69 -10.78
C PRO A 241 1.95 -9.90 -9.99
N ARG A 242 1.44 -10.50 -8.92
CA ARG A 242 0.76 -9.79 -7.84
C ARG A 242 1.82 -9.30 -6.85
N LEU A 243 1.89 -8.00 -6.59
CA LEU A 243 2.81 -7.35 -5.68
C LEU A 243 2.09 -6.54 -4.60
N ASP A 244 0.83 -6.14 -4.89
CA ASP A 244 -0.01 -5.37 -3.99
C ASP A 244 -0.99 -6.31 -3.27
N TYR A 245 -1.16 -6.07 -1.97
CA TYR A 245 -1.98 -6.91 -1.11
C TYR A 245 -2.82 -6.07 -0.16
N ILE A 246 -3.94 -6.68 0.24
CA ILE A 246 -4.75 -6.28 1.39
C ILE A 246 -4.86 -7.52 2.27
N LEU A 247 -4.27 -7.42 3.46
CA LEU A 247 -4.18 -8.50 4.42
C LEU A 247 -5.00 -8.13 5.65
N VAL A 248 -5.71 -9.10 6.22
CA VAL A 248 -6.65 -8.85 7.34
C VAL A 248 -6.37 -9.77 8.52
N ARG A 249 -6.52 -9.23 9.74
CA ARG A 249 -6.56 -10.01 10.99
C ARG A 249 -7.40 -9.33 12.08
N PRO A 250 -8.17 -10.07 12.92
CA PRO A 250 -8.52 -11.47 12.66
C PRO A 250 -9.19 -11.61 11.30
N LEU A 251 -9.41 -12.84 10.87
CA LEU A 251 -10.14 -13.07 9.63
C LEU A 251 -11.54 -12.44 9.71
N CYS A 252 -11.77 -11.48 8.83
CA CYS A 252 -13.06 -10.83 8.62
C CYS A 252 -13.66 -11.30 7.31
N PRO A 253 -15.00 -11.40 7.18
CA PRO A 253 -15.63 -11.82 5.93
C PRO A 253 -15.32 -10.88 4.78
N VAL A 254 -14.60 -11.37 3.76
CA VAL A 254 -14.30 -10.65 2.53
C VAL A 254 -15.36 -10.99 1.49
N LEU A 255 -16.19 -10.01 1.16
CA LEU A 255 -17.32 -10.20 0.24
C LEU A 255 -16.87 -10.23 -1.22
N ASN A 256 -16.04 -9.26 -1.59
CA ASN A 256 -15.57 -9.09 -2.95
C ASN A 256 -14.09 -8.69 -2.97
N ALA A 257 -13.38 -9.12 -4.00
CA ALA A 257 -12.05 -8.65 -4.34
C ALA A 257 -11.96 -8.38 -5.85
N ALA A 258 -11.31 -7.29 -6.24
CA ALA A 258 -11.18 -6.89 -7.63
C ALA A 258 -9.81 -6.24 -7.92
N THR A 259 -9.30 -6.46 -9.12
CA THR A 259 -8.21 -5.66 -9.69
C THR A 259 -8.72 -4.85 -10.86
N SER A 260 -8.38 -3.56 -10.91
CA SER A 260 -8.81 -2.64 -11.96
C SER A 260 -7.68 -1.71 -12.41
N SER A 261 -7.66 -1.38 -13.69
CA SER A 261 -6.74 -0.41 -14.29
C SER A 261 -7.51 0.48 -15.24
N VAL A 262 -7.38 1.79 -15.07
CA VAL A 262 -7.91 2.77 -16.02
C VAL A 262 -6.81 3.16 -17.01
N ARG A 263 -7.19 3.29 -18.27
CA ARG A 263 -6.28 3.70 -19.35
C ARG A 263 -7.00 4.49 -20.42
N THR A 264 -6.27 5.36 -21.09
CA THR A 264 -6.71 6.01 -22.33
C THR A 264 -5.72 5.69 -23.44
N GLY A 265 -6.18 4.98 -24.49
CA GLY A 265 -5.31 4.46 -25.52
C GLY A 265 -4.27 3.48 -24.95
N ARG A 266 -2.99 3.86 -25.05
CA ARG A 266 -1.85 3.08 -24.52
C ARG A 266 -1.35 3.59 -23.17
N VAL A 267 -1.92 4.67 -22.64
CA VAL A 267 -1.50 5.28 -21.38
C VAL A 267 -2.33 4.71 -20.26
N PHE A 268 -1.67 4.07 -19.30
CA PHE A 268 -2.25 3.58 -18.04
C PHE A 268 -2.11 4.64 -16.93
N ALA A 269 -3.01 4.60 -15.97
CA ALA A 269 -2.92 5.44 -14.75
C ALA A 269 -1.62 5.22 -13.99
N SER A 270 -1.18 3.96 -13.89
CA SER A 270 0.06 3.48 -13.26
C SER A 270 0.56 2.25 -14.01
N ASP A 271 1.71 1.72 -13.67
CA ASP A 271 2.18 0.38 -14.03
C ASP A 271 1.64 -0.70 -13.08
N HIS A 272 0.90 -0.28 -12.05
CA HIS A 272 0.11 -1.14 -11.19
C HIS A 272 -1.39 -0.99 -11.46
N ALA A 273 -2.14 -2.06 -11.19
CA ALA A 273 -3.59 -2.05 -11.08
C ALA A 273 -4.01 -1.77 -9.64
N ALA A 274 -5.04 -0.98 -9.44
CA ALA A 274 -5.66 -0.84 -8.13
C ALA A 274 -6.24 -2.19 -7.66
N PHE A 275 -5.98 -2.58 -6.42
CA PHE A 275 -6.54 -3.77 -5.80
C PHE A 275 -7.54 -3.35 -4.72
N THR A 276 -8.77 -3.82 -4.81
CA THR A 276 -9.89 -3.41 -3.96
C THR A 276 -10.56 -4.61 -3.33
N VAL A 277 -10.97 -4.48 -2.08
CA VAL A 277 -11.81 -5.46 -1.38
C VAL A 277 -12.97 -4.80 -0.65
N SER A 278 -14.04 -5.57 -0.42
CA SER A 278 -15.15 -5.19 0.46
C SER A 278 -15.20 -6.15 1.63
N ILE A 279 -15.06 -5.64 2.86
CA ILE A 279 -14.88 -6.41 4.10
C ILE A 279 -15.98 -6.03 5.09
N LEU A 280 -16.54 -7.02 5.79
CA LEU A 280 -17.34 -6.80 7.01
C LEU A 280 -16.39 -6.80 8.20
N LEU A 281 -16.30 -5.66 8.92
CA LEU A 281 -15.38 -5.52 10.06
C LEU A 281 -15.75 -6.34 11.29
N ASP A 282 -16.96 -6.85 11.34
CA ASP A 282 -17.42 -7.75 12.42
C ASP A 282 -17.09 -9.21 12.03
N PRO A 283 -16.15 -9.88 12.73
CA PRO A 283 -15.83 -11.29 12.48
C PRO A 283 -17.04 -12.23 12.70
N ALA A 284 -17.98 -11.86 13.58
CA ALA A 284 -19.18 -12.61 13.86
C ALA A 284 -20.28 -12.44 12.80
N ALA A 285 -20.15 -11.45 11.92
CA ALA A 285 -21.10 -11.19 10.84
C ALA A 285 -20.94 -12.13 9.63
N ALA A 286 -20.20 -13.24 9.76
CA ALA A 286 -20.15 -14.27 8.73
C ALA A 286 -21.52 -14.96 8.68
N PRO A 287 -22.37 -14.74 7.66
CA PRO A 287 -23.51 -15.61 7.47
C PRO A 287 -22.97 -16.99 7.10
N PHE A 288 -23.42 -17.99 7.80
CA PHE A 288 -23.20 -19.42 7.56
C PHE A 288 -23.54 -19.83 6.12
#